data_30fb2e6830edd919bb4e69c94b6192f4
#
_entry.id   30fb2e6830edd919bb4e69c94b6192f4
#
_cell.length_a   1.000
_cell.length_b   1.000
_cell.length_c   1.000
_cell.angle_alpha   90.00
_cell.angle_beta   90.00
_cell.angle_gamma   90.00
#
_symmetry.space_group_name_H-M   'P 1'
#
loop_
_entity.id
_entity.type
_entity.pdbx_description
1 polymer ?
#
loop_
_entity_poly.entity_id
_entity_poly.type
_entity_poly.pdbx_seq_one_letter_code
_entity_poly.pdbx_strand_id
1 'polypeptide(L)'
;MPSPDIKRDYKLKWDSSKIKYLGINLTKDITQLFENNYGLLNKEIQADISRWTLLPLDLSSRIELIKMNVLPRLLYLFQSLPLEIPQKQFDEWNGWISRFIWNGRRPRVRFQILQLKKDMGWRALPCLQDYYYAAQLKPLVLWCAPNYESKWKTMETNQLVTPIQSLLGNKNQAKKNYPNLNQWTIFSFKLWFKILKKLQLEKQARVLNWVAYDPDFVPAKLDAGFKLWTGRGIMSFCLLISKGKFQSYKEISDTYGLEKQDHYKYLQIRDYLKK
;
A
#
# COMPACT_ATOMS: atom_id res chain seq x y z
N MET A 1 -3.89 19.49 29.43
CA MET A 1 -4.22 18.36 30.34
C MET A 1 -5.64 18.56 30.86
N PRO A 2 -6.46 17.51 31.00
CA PRO A 2 -7.81 17.67 31.55
C PRO A 2 -7.74 18.12 33.02
N SER A 3 -8.77 18.87 33.45
CA SER A 3 -8.84 19.37 34.84
C SER A 3 -8.86 18.23 35.86
N PRO A 4 -8.42 18.48 37.11
CA PRO A 4 -8.42 17.47 38.18
C PRO A 4 -9.82 16.85 38.41
N ASP A 5 -10.88 17.64 38.24
CA ASP A 5 -12.26 17.20 38.42
C ASP A 5 -12.71 16.17 37.36
N ILE A 6 -12.33 16.39 36.08
CA ILE A 6 -12.59 15.43 35.00
C ILE A 6 -11.86 14.10 35.26
N LYS A 7 -10.66 14.15 35.82
CA LYS A 7 -9.91 12.92 36.15
C LYS A 7 -10.58 12.11 37.27
N ARG A 8 -11.28 12.80 38.19
CA ARG A 8 -11.97 12.17 39.33
C ARG A 8 -13.30 11.53 38.92
N ASP A 9 -14.02 12.18 38.01
CA ASP A 9 -15.36 11.75 37.57
C ASP A 9 -15.31 10.54 36.61
N TYR A 10 -14.23 10.41 35.85
CA TYR A 10 -14.07 9.31 34.90
C TYR A 10 -12.95 8.35 35.37
N LYS A 11 -13.30 7.06 35.63
CA LYS A 11 -12.36 5.99 36.00
C LYS A 11 -11.43 5.58 34.85
N LEU A 12 -10.86 6.53 34.12
CA LEU A 12 -9.96 6.31 32.99
C LEU A 12 -8.48 6.33 33.46
N LYS A 13 -7.64 5.56 32.80
CA LYS A 13 -6.18 5.61 33.02
C LYS A 13 -5.59 6.79 32.26
N TRP A 14 -5.41 7.93 32.93
CA TRP A 14 -5.03 9.19 32.29
C TRP A 14 -3.56 9.26 31.88
N ASP A 15 -2.64 8.82 32.59
CA ASP A 15 -1.19 9.02 32.37
C ASP A 15 -0.45 7.76 31.89
N SER A 16 -1.13 6.86 31.18
CA SER A 16 -0.47 5.70 30.63
C SER A 16 0.45 6.07 29.44
N SER A 17 1.66 5.54 29.42
CA SER A 17 2.60 5.69 28.30
C SER A 17 2.11 4.99 27.02
N LYS A 18 1.21 4.02 27.19
CA LYS A 18 0.62 3.21 26.13
C LYS A 18 -0.83 2.85 26.43
N ILE A 19 -1.63 2.73 25.37
CA ILE A 19 -3.04 2.29 25.41
C ILE A 19 -3.17 1.07 24.51
N LYS A 20 -3.76 0.00 25.00
CA LYS A 20 -4.09 -1.17 24.17
C LYS A 20 -5.47 -0.96 23.53
N TYR A 21 -5.53 -0.89 22.20
CA TYR A 21 -6.75 -0.75 21.44
C TYR A 21 -6.84 -1.82 20.35
N LEU A 22 -7.90 -2.61 20.35
CA LEU A 22 -8.08 -3.73 19.40
C LEU A 22 -6.82 -4.63 19.25
N GLY A 23 -6.15 -4.94 20.35
CA GLY A 23 -4.94 -5.78 20.33
C GLY A 23 -3.63 -5.05 20.00
N ILE A 24 -3.68 -3.77 19.64
CA ILE A 24 -2.52 -2.94 19.29
C ILE A 24 -2.15 -2.05 20.48
N ASN A 25 -0.86 -1.96 20.77
CA ASN A 25 -0.32 -1.02 21.74
C ASN A 25 -0.04 0.32 21.07
N LEU A 26 -0.90 1.29 21.29
CA LEU A 26 -0.69 2.69 20.87
C LEU A 26 0.19 3.39 21.91
N THR A 27 1.30 3.96 21.47
CA THR A 27 2.27 4.68 22.34
C THR A 27 2.20 6.18 22.10
N LYS A 28 2.52 6.99 23.10
CA LYS A 28 2.63 8.45 22.93
C LYS A 28 3.75 8.79 21.94
N ASP A 29 4.83 8.03 21.99
CA ASP A 29 5.97 8.17 21.08
C ASP A 29 5.85 7.14 19.94
N ILE A 30 5.75 7.63 18.71
CA ILE A 30 5.63 6.81 17.50
C ILE A 30 6.86 5.91 17.31
N THR A 31 8.03 6.34 17.75
CA THR A 31 9.27 5.54 17.63
C THR A 31 9.20 4.22 18.40
N GLN A 32 8.40 4.17 19.45
CA GLN A 32 8.21 2.97 20.28
C GLN A 32 7.12 2.01 19.74
N LEU A 33 6.33 2.43 18.75
CA LEU A 33 5.25 1.61 18.20
C LEU A 33 5.77 0.29 17.64
N PHE A 34 6.91 0.30 16.98
CA PHE A 34 7.50 -0.92 16.42
C PHE A 34 7.81 -1.93 17.53
N GLU A 35 8.60 -1.53 18.52
CA GLU A 35 9.03 -2.45 19.59
C GLU A 35 7.85 -2.93 20.44
N ASN A 36 6.90 -2.06 20.78
CA ASN A 36 5.74 -2.41 21.60
C ASN A 36 4.73 -3.35 20.89
N ASN A 37 4.82 -3.53 19.58
CA ASN A 37 3.93 -4.41 18.81
C ASN A 37 4.72 -5.53 18.14
N TYR A 38 5.63 -5.23 17.21
CA TYR A 38 6.42 -6.26 16.52
C TYR A 38 7.46 -6.91 17.43
N GLY A 39 8.07 -6.17 18.37
CA GLY A 39 9.02 -6.73 19.32
C GLY A 39 8.37 -7.79 20.22
N LEU A 40 7.14 -7.53 20.71
CA LEU A 40 6.37 -8.51 21.49
C LEU A 40 5.97 -9.72 20.63
N LEU A 41 5.42 -9.48 19.45
CA LEU A 41 5.03 -10.55 18.53
C LEU A 41 6.22 -11.42 18.11
N ASN A 42 7.38 -10.83 17.90
CA ASN A 42 8.61 -11.56 17.58
C ASN A 42 8.98 -12.59 18.66
N LYS A 43 8.88 -12.21 19.94
CA LYS A 43 9.12 -13.12 21.06
C LYS A 43 8.12 -14.28 21.09
N GLU A 44 6.84 -13.99 20.86
CA GLU A 44 5.79 -15.00 20.77
C GLU A 44 6.02 -15.97 19.61
N ILE A 45 6.30 -15.45 18.41
CA ILE A 45 6.59 -16.28 17.21
C ILE A 45 7.80 -17.18 17.47
N GLN A 46 8.88 -16.68 18.06
CA GLN A 46 10.06 -17.48 18.37
C GLN A 46 9.77 -18.58 19.37
N ALA A 47 8.99 -18.29 20.43
CA ALA A 47 8.57 -19.28 21.41
C ALA A 47 7.70 -20.38 20.76
N ASP A 48 6.77 -20.00 19.89
CA ASP A 48 5.92 -20.94 19.15
C ASP A 48 6.74 -21.82 18.21
N ILE A 49 7.62 -21.24 17.41
CA ILE A 49 8.52 -21.96 16.52
C ILE A 49 9.37 -22.97 17.30
N SER A 50 9.88 -22.57 18.45
CA SER A 50 10.67 -23.47 19.31
C SER A 50 9.85 -24.66 19.79
N ARG A 51 8.59 -24.45 20.24
CA ARG A 51 7.68 -25.54 20.63
C ARG A 51 7.33 -26.45 19.46
N TRP A 52 7.01 -25.88 18.28
CA TRP A 52 6.62 -26.68 17.10
C TRP A 52 7.78 -27.46 16.51
N THR A 53 9.02 -27.01 16.72
CA THR A 53 10.22 -27.75 16.26
C THR A 53 10.34 -29.12 16.91
N LEU A 54 9.81 -29.30 18.12
CA LEU A 54 9.79 -30.57 18.85
C LEU A 54 8.76 -31.57 18.29
N LEU A 55 7.81 -31.12 17.50
CA LEU A 55 6.77 -31.96 16.94
C LEU A 55 7.29 -32.75 15.72
N PRO A 56 6.84 -34.01 15.52
CA PRO A 56 7.23 -34.86 14.38
C PRO A 56 6.51 -34.42 13.10
N LEU A 57 6.79 -33.22 12.62
CA LEU A 57 6.15 -32.63 11.46
C LEU A 57 7.00 -32.80 10.20
N ASP A 58 6.34 -33.11 9.10
CA ASP A 58 6.95 -33.09 7.77
C ASP A 58 7.11 -31.65 7.23
N LEU A 59 7.80 -31.50 6.11
CA LEU A 59 8.06 -30.20 5.47
C LEU A 59 6.75 -29.44 5.15
N SER A 60 5.73 -30.13 4.65
CA SER A 60 4.46 -29.53 4.27
C SER A 60 3.71 -29.00 5.46
N SER A 61 3.61 -29.80 6.52
CA SER A 61 2.94 -29.41 7.78
C SER A 61 3.61 -28.21 8.44
N ARG A 62 4.96 -28.14 8.39
CA ARG A 62 5.72 -26.97 8.88
C ARG A 62 5.38 -25.71 8.12
N ILE A 63 5.25 -25.78 6.80
CA ILE A 63 4.86 -24.64 5.96
C ILE A 63 3.41 -24.22 6.24
N GLU A 64 2.49 -25.17 6.37
CA GLU A 64 1.09 -24.85 6.71
C GLU A 64 0.97 -24.22 8.11
N LEU A 65 1.76 -24.64 9.09
CA LEU A 65 1.81 -23.97 10.40
C LEU A 65 2.23 -22.50 10.29
N ILE A 66 3.22 -22.18 9.47
CA ILE A 66 3.60 -20.78 9.21
C ILE A 66 2.43 -20.00 8.60
N LYS A 67 1.73 -20.58 7.62
CA LYS A 67 0.58 -19.94 6.96
C LYS A 67 -0.58 -19.71 7.91
N MET A 68 -0.86 -20.66 8.79
CA MET A 68 -2.03 -20.61 9.67
C MET A 68 -1.79 -19.80 10.94
N ASN A 69 -0.56 -19.76 11.45
CA ASN A 69 -0.29 -19.17 12.77
C ASN A 69 0.61 -17.92 12.70
N VAL A 70 1.66 -17.92 11.91
CA VAL A 70 2.61 -16.79 11.86
C VAL A 70 2.10 -15.68 10.95
N LEU A 71 1.72 -16.03 9.72
CA LEU A 71 1.27 -15.06 8.73
C LEU A 71 0.08 -14.21 9.21
N PRO A 72 -1.01 -14.76 9.77
CA PRO A 72 -2.16 -13.96 10.18
C PRO A 72 -1.82 -12.92 11.25
N ARG A 73 -0.97 -13.28 12.22
CA ARG A 73 -0.54 -12.36 13.28
C ARG A 73 0.30 -11.21 12.73
N LEU A 74 1.24 -11.49 11.82
CA LEU A 74 2.02 -10.45 11.14
C LEU A 74 1.13 -9.61 10.23
N LEU A 75 0.23 -10.23 9.47
CA LEU A 75 -0.68 -9.55 8.56
C LEU A 75 -1.61 -8.59 9.30
N TYR A 76 -2.07 -8.96 10.49
CA TYR A 76 -2.86 -8.08 11.35
C TYR A 76 -2.11 -6.78 11.67
N LEU A 77 -0.84 -6.88 12.09
CA LEU A 77 -0.02 -5.70 12.34
C LEU A 77 0.32 -4.93 11.07
N PHE A 78 0.57 -5.62 9.95
CA PHE A 78 0.81 -4.98 8.66
C PHE A 78 -0.37 -4.12 8.20
N GLN A 79 -1.60 -4.56 8.46
CA GLN A 79 -2.82 -3.81 8.10
C GLN A 79 -3.16 -2.68 9.07
N SER A 80 -2.76 -2.82 10.32
CA SER A 80 -3.19 -1.93 11.40
C SER A 80 -2.17 -0.84 11.72
N LEU A 81 -0.89 -1.06 11.41
CA LEU A 81 0.20 -0.13 11.73
C LEU A 81 0.94 0.31 10.46
N PRO A 82 0.77 1.56 10.03
CA PRO A 82 1.49 2.11 8.88
C PRO A 82 2.92 2.49 9.29
N LEU A 83 3.75 1.49 9.55
CA LEU A 83 5.14 1.64 9.95
C LEU A 83 6.09 1.06 8.91
N GLU A 84 7.19 1.75 8.66
CA GLU A 84 8.24 1.19 7.80
C GLU A 84 8.98 0.07 8.54
N ILE A 85 8.96 -1.12 7.94
CA ILE A 85 9.67 -2.28 8.46
C ILE A 85 11.03 -2.36 7.75
N PRO A 86 12.15 -2.38 8.49
CA PRO A 86 13.48 -2.50 7.92
C PRO A 86 13.67 -3.83 7.20
N GLN A 87 14.46 -3.87 6.13
CA GLN A 87 14.78 -5.11 5.42
C GLN A 87 15.37 -6.19 6.35
N LYS A 88 16.22 -5.77 7.28
CA LYS A 88 16.81 -6.66 8.30
C LYS A 88 15.75 -7.47 9.06
N GLN A 89 14.60 -6.87 9.39
CA GLN A 89 13.52 -7.58 10.09
C GLN A 89 12.88 -8.67 9.22
N PHE A 90 12.68 -8.41 7.92
CA PHE A 90 12.21 -9.46 6.99
C PHE A 90 13.23 -10.58 6.86
N ASP A 91 14.52 -10.27 6.83
CA ASP A 91 15.58 -11.26 6.75
C ASP A 91 15.64 -12.12 8.03
N GLU A 92 15.42 -11.52 9.19
CA GLU A 92 15.31 -12.24 10.47
C GLU A 92 14.10 -13.20 10.47
N TRP A 93 12.91 -12.73 10.11
CA TRP A 93 11.72 -13.59 9.99
C TRP A 93 11.93 -14.74 9.01
N ASN A 94 12.47 -14.45 7.83
CA ASN A 94 12.78 -15.47 6.83
C ASN A 94 13.80 -16.48 7.36
N GLY A 95 14.78 -16.03 8.14
CA GLY A 95 15.77 -16.88 8.81
C GLY A 95 15.12 -17.82 9.83
N TRP A 96 14.21 -17.32 10.67
CA TRP A 96 13.48 -18.17 11.66
C TRP A 96 12.60 -19.19 10.94
N ILE A 97 11.85 -18.76 9.93
CA ILE A 97 10.97 -19.63 9.14
C ILE A 97 11.79 -20.70 8.40
N SER A 98 12.89 -20.32 7.78
CA SER A 98 13.76 -21.27 7.10
C SER A 98 14.33 -22.32 8.06
N ARG A 99 14.85 -21.90 9.21
CA ARG A 99 15.36 -22.80 10.24
C ARG A 99 14.30 -23.78 10.74
N PHE A 100 13.08 -23.31 10.95
CA PHE A 100 11.94 -24.13 11.35
C PHE A 100 11.55 -25.15 10.27
N ILE A 101 11.40 -24.71 9.01
CA ILE A 101 11.00 -25.58 7.88
C ILE A 101 11.98 -26.74 7.72
N TRP A 102 13.27 -26.46 7.82
CA TRP A 102 14.35 -27.46 7.64
C TRP A 102 14.74 -28.16 8.95
N ASN A 103 14.02 -27.92 10.04
CA ASN A 103 14.31 -28.50 11.36
C ASN A 103 15.78 -28.32 11.78
N GLY A 104 16.30 -27.11 11.63
CA GLY A 104 17.71 -26.78 11.93
C GLY A 104 18.73 -27.31 10.92
N ARG A 105 18.34 -28.14 9.95
CA ARG A 105 19.24 -28.70 8.93
C ARG A 105 19.53 -27.70 7.83
N ARG A 106 20.57 -27.94 7.04
CA ARG A 106 20.90 -27.12 5.88
C ARG A 106 19.74 -27.15 4.85
N PRO A 107 19.26 -25.98 4.35
CA PRO A 107 18.25 -25.91 3.31
C PRO A 107 18.68 -26.65 2.04
N ARG A 108 17.81 -27.52 1.51
CA ARG A 108 18.04 -28.26 0.26
C ARG A 108 17.56 -27.49 -0.96
N VAL A 109 16.69 -26.50 -0.75
CA VAL A 109 16.10 -25.69 -1.82
C VAL A 109 16.17 -24.22 -1.41
N ARG A 110 16.36 -23.32 -2.38
CA ARG A 110 16.37 -21.88 -2.13
C ARG A 110 15.01 -21.44 -1.57
N PHE A 111 15.03 -20.51 -0.62
CA PHE A 111 13.81 -20.02 0.07
C PHE A 111 12.76 -19.49 -0.91
N GLN A 112 13.19 -18.76 -1.96
CA GLN A 112 12.29 -18.20 -2.98
C GLN A 112 11.56 -19.29 -3.79
N ILE A 113 12.16 -20.47 -3.96
CA ILE A 113 11.50 -21.58 -4.66
C ILE A 113 10.32 -22.12 -3.84
N LEU A 114 10.44 -22.16 -2.50
CA LEU A 114 9.32 -22.56 -1.63
C LEU A 114 8.15 -21.59 -1.71
N GLN A 115 8.38 -20.34 -2.11
CA GLN A 115 7.38 -19.30 -2.27
C GLN A 115 6.61 -19.37 -3.59
N LEU A 116 7.08 -20.14 -4.58
CA LEU A 116 6.37 -20.33 -5.84
C LEU A 116 5.02 -21.01 -5.63
N LYS A 117 4.08 -20.75 -6.53
CA LYS A 117 2.70 -21.25 -6.46
C LYS A 117 2.61 -22.78 -6.49
N LYS A 118 1.51 -23.31 -5.95
CA LYS A 118 1.24 -24.75 -5.92
C LYS A 118 1.05 -25.35 -7.31
N ASP A 119 0.46 -24.62 -8.25
CA ASP A 119 0.32 -24.99 -9.65
C ASP A 119 1.65 -25.18 -10.39
N MET A 120 2.72 -24.52 -9.88
CA MET A 120 4.09 -24.73 -10.34
C MET A 120 4.82 -25.89 -9.61
N GLY A 121 4.10 -26.71 -8.85
CA GLY A 121 4.66 -27.83 -8.09
C GLY A 121 5.31 -27.48 -6.75
N TRP A 122 5.19 -26.23 -6.29
CA TRP A 122 5.79 -25.75 -5.05
C TRP A 122 4.80 -25.57 -3.90
N ARG A 123 5.25 -25.03 -2.77
CA ARG A 123 4.48 -25.03 -1.50
C ARG A 123 3.74 -23.72 -1.22
N ALA A 124 3.96 -22.68 -2.02
CA ALA A 124 3.39 -21.35 -1.82
C ALA A 124 3.63 -20.81 -0.39
N LEU A 125 4.89 -20.92 0.08
CA LEU A 125 5.31 -20.28 1.32
C LEU A 125 5.11 -18.76 1.18
N PRO A 126 4.49 -18.06 2.17
CA PRO A 126 4.25 -16.63 2.08
C PRO A 126 5.53 -15.81 1.94
N CYS A 127 5.57 -14.88 1.00
CA CYS A 127 6.56 -13.81 0.96
C CYS A 127 6.07 -12.69 1.90
N LEU A 128 6.59 -12.62 3.11
CA LEU A 128 6.13 -11.67 4.13
C LEU A 128 6.25 -10.22 3.66
N GLN A 129 7.28 -9.91 2.86
CA GLN A 129 7.47 -8.56 2.33
C GLN A 129 6.39 -8.17 1.32
N ASP A 130 5.93 -9.10 0.48
CA ASP A 130 4.86 -8.83 -0.48
C ASP A 130 3.51 -8.67 0.23
N TYR A 131 3.23 -9.48 1.25
CA TYR A 131 2.06 -9.32 2.12
C TYR A 131 2.07 -7.97 2.84
N TYR A 132 3.23 -7.54 3.36
CA TYR A 132 3.39 -6.22 3.95
C TYR A 132 3.11 -5.10 2.94
N TYR A 133 3.70 -5.16 1.75
CA TYR A 133 3.45 -4.15 0.71
C TYR A 133 1.98 -4.11 0.31
N ALA A 134 1.35 -5.27 0.10
CA ALA A 134 -0.07 -5.33 -0.25
C ALA A 134 -0.96 -4.73 0.85
N ALA A 135 -0.67 -5.02 2.12
CA ALA A 135 -1.41 -4.47 3.26
C ALA A 135 -1.28 -2.94 3.34
N GLN A 136 -0.07 -2.42 3.19
CA GLN A 136 0.22 -0.98 3.29
C GLN A 136 -0.25 -0.17 2.07
N LEU A 137 -0.38 -0.82 0.89
CA LEU A 137 -0.90 -0.17 -0.31
C LEU A 137 -2.43 -0.19 -0.40
N LYS A 138 -3.11 -0.93 0.48
CA LYS A 138 -4.57 -1.01 0.49
C LYS A 138 -5.26 0.37 0.53
N PRO A 139 -4.82 1.37 1.33
CA PRO A 139 -5.40 2.70 1.31
C PRO A 139 -5.34 3.37 -0.07
N LEU A 140 -4.25 3.20 -0.83
CA LEU A 140 -4.12 3.77 -2.18
C LEU A 140 -5.16 3.17 -3.15
N VAL A 141 -5.39 1.86 -3.05
CA VAL A 141 -6.43 1.19 -3.85
C VAL A 141 -7.81 1.72 -3.49
N LEU A 142 -8.08 1.92 -2.19
CA LEU A 142 -9.34 2.45 -1.71
C LEU A 142 -9.55 3.93 -2.07
N TRP A 143 -8.49 4.73 -2.17
CA TRP A 143 -8.59 6.10 -2.72
C TRP A 143 -9.08 6.08 -4.17
N CYS A 144 -8.61 5.13 -4.97
CA CYS A 144 -8.98 5.00 -6.38
C CYS A 144 -10.34 4.33 -6.61
N ALA A 145 -10.89 3.64 -5.62
CA ALA A 145 -12.17 2.95 -5.74
C ALA A 145 -13.32 3.99 -5.77
N PRO A 146 -14.09 4.09 -6.89
CA PRO A 146 -15.12 5.13 -7.03
C PRO A 146 -16.29 4.93 -6.08
N ASN A 147 -16.65 3.69 -5.79
CA ASN A 147 -17.81 3.33 -4.96
C ASN A 147 -17.47 3.15 -3.47
N TYR A 148 -16.22 3.42 -3.09
CA TYR A 148 -15.79 3.30 -1.70
C TYR A 148 -15.83 4.65 -1.01
N GLU A 149 -16.80 4.82 -0.13
CA GLU A 149 -16.96 6.01 0.70
C GLU A 149 -16.63 5.68 2.16
N SER A 150 -15.83 6.53 2.80
CA SER A 150 -15.52 6.40 4.22
C SER A 150 -15.06 7.74 4.79
N LYS A 151 -15.33 7.95 6.09
CA LYS A 151 -14.93 9.18 6.78
C LYS A 151 -13.41 9.44 6.73
N TRP A 152 -12.60 8.40 6.85
CA TRP A 152 -11.15 8.54 6.80
C TRP A 152 -10.66 9.04 5.42
N LYS A 153 -11.27 8.56 4.33
CA LYS A 153 -10.96 9.01 2.96
C LYS A 153 -11.24 10.51 2.81
N THR A 154 -12.38 10.95 3.29
CA THR A 154 -12.76 12.37 3.28
C THR A 154 -11.79 13.21 4.11
N MET A 155 -11.41 12.76 5.31
CA MET A 155 -10.46 13.47 6.18
C MET A 155 -9.08 13.63 5.53
N GLU A 156 -8.61 12.63 4.80
CA GLU A 156 -7.31 12.67 4.10
C GLU A 156 -7.34 13.55 2.84
N THR A 157 -8.49 13.66 2.19
CA THR A 157 -8.63 14.38 0.91
C THR A 157 -9.00 15.86 1.06
N ASN A 158 -9.69 16.24 2.13
CA ASN A 158 -10.20 17.60 2.33
C ASN A 158 -9.14 18.71 2.42
N GLN A 159 -7.90 18.37 2.69
CA GLN A 159 -6.80 19.33 2.79
C GLN A 159 -6.08 19.59 1.45
N LEU A 160 -6.47 18.91 0.40
CA LEU A 160 -5.81 18.99 -0.89
C LEU A 160 -6.64 19.81 -1.89
N VAL A 161 -5.96 20.70 -2.62
CA VAL A 161 -6.53 21.44 -3.75
C VAL A 161 -6.74 20.53 -4.98
N THR A 162 -5.90 19.48 -5.09
CA THR A 162 -5.96 18.50 -6.17
C THR A 162 -6.38 17.14 -5.62
N PRO A 163 -7.13 16.34 -6.39
CA PRO A 163 -7.49 15.01 -5.96
C PRO A 163 -6.26 14.16 -5.63
N ILE A 164 -6.29 13.46 -4.50
CA ILE A 164 -5.17 12.67 -4.00
C ILE A 164 -4.71 11.61 -5.03
N GLN A 165 -5.65 11.06 -5.79
CA GLN A 165 -5.39 10.08 -6.85
C GLN A 165 -4.49 10.63 -7.97
N SER A 166 -4.59 11.94 -8.24
CA SER A 166 -3.78 12.60 -9.28
C SER A 166 -2.28 12.61 -8.95
N LEU A 167 -1.93 12.35 -7.69
CA LEU A 167 -0.56 12.36 -7.21
C LEU A 167 0.16 11.01 -7.37
N LEU A 168 -0.56 9.94 -7.73
CA LEU A 168 -0.02 8.57 -7.75
C LEU A 168 0.97 8.31 -8.89
N GLY A 169 0.86 9.04 -9.99
CA GLY A 169 1.72 8.85 -11.16
C GLY A 169 2.97 9.72 -11.16
N ASN A 170 3.03 10.80 -10.33
CA ASN A 170 4.14 11.75 -10.34
C ASN A 170 4.70 12.01 -8.94
N LYS A 171 5.89 11.44 -8.68
CA LYS A 171 6.58 11.54 -7.38
C LYS A 171 6.90 12.98 -6.98
N ASN A 172 7.29 13.82 -7.94
CA ASN A 172 7.68 15.20 -7.64
C ASN A 172 6.44 16.04 -7.26
N GLN A 173 5.32 15.81 -7.94
CA GLN A 173 4.05 16.44 -7.59
C GLN A 173 3.56 15.98 -6.21
N ALA A 174 3.63 14.68 -5.92
CA ALA A 174 3.29 14.17 -4.60
C ALA A 174 4.13 14.83 -3.50
N LYS A 175 5.45 14.93 -3.69
CA LYS A 175 6.35 15.57 -2.72
C LYS A 175 6.02 17.04 -2.46
N LYS A 176 5.62 17.80 -3.49
CA LYS A 176 5.20 19.21 -3.33
C LYS A 176 3.96 19.35 -2.43
N ASN A 177 3.11 18.35 -2.39
CA ASN A 177 1.90 18.32 -1.58
C ASN A 177 2.11 17.78 -0.15
N TYR A 178 3.27 17.23 0.19
CA TYR A 178 3.55 16.67 1.53
C TYR A 178 3.26 17.62 2.70
N PRO A 179 3.53 18.94 2.63
CA PRO A 179 3.19 19.84 3.73
C PRO A 179 1.71 19.87 4.08
N ASN A 180 0.83 19.55 3.12
CA ASN A 180 -0.63 19.55 3.27
C ASN A 180 -1.20 18.16 3.59
N LEU A 181 -0.34 17.15 3.75
CA LEU A 181 -0.76 15.76 3.99
C LEU A 181 -0.39 15.32 5.40
N ASN A 182 -1.22 14.44 5.97
CA ASN A 182 -0.87 13.79 7.22
C ASN A 182 0.30 12.79 7.03
N GLN A 183 0.98 12.46 8.14
CA GLN A 183 2.16 11.59 8.11
C GLN A 183 1.88 10.18 7.54
N TRP A 184 0.68 9.65 7.73
CA TRP A 184 0.27 8.34 7.24
C TRP A 184 0.09 8.32 5.73
N THR A 185 -0.53 9.35 5.19
CA THR A 185 -0.67 9.54 3.74
C THR A 185 0.70 9.74 3.08
N ILE A 186 1.57 10.53 3.69
CA ILE A 186 2.97 10.69 3.22
C ILE A 186 3.71 9.35 3.22
N PHE A 187 3.54 8.54 4.27
CA PHE A 187 4.13 7.21 4.35
C PHE A 187 3.64 6.31 3.21
N SER A 188 2.33 6.28 2.94
CA SER A 188 1.75 5.51 1.82
C SER A 188 2.34 5.92 0.47
N PHE A 189 2.49 7.23 0.20
CA PHE A 189 3.14 7.72 -1.03
C PHE A 189 4.62 7.34 -1.11
N LYS A 190 5.37 7.50 -0.02
CA LYS A 190 6.80 7.11 0.02
C LYS A 190 6.96 5.63 -0.31
N LEU A 191 6.12 4.78 0.29
CA LEU A 191 6.14 3.35 0.05
C LEU A 191 5.75 3.00 -1.39
N TRP A 192 4.69 3.64 -1.91
CA TRP A 192 4.26 3.48 -3.30
C TRP A 192 5.39 3.72 -4.28
N PHE A 193 6.04 4.89 -4.21
CA PHE A 193 7.14 5.21 -5.11
C PHE A 193 8.39 4.35 -4.88
N LYS A 194 8.61 3.84 -3.66
CA LYS A 194 9.67 2.85 -3.37
C LYS A 194 9.39 1.54 -4.12
N ILE A 195 8.14 1.08 -4.11
CA ILE A 195 7.72 -0.15 -4.79
C ILE A 195 7.76 0.01 -6.31
N LEU A 196 7.26 1.12 -6.85
CA LEU A 196 7.34 1.41 -8.29
C LEU A 196 8.79 1.36 -8.78
N LYS A 197 9.72 1.95 -8.03
CA LYS A 197 11.14 1.90 -8.36
C LYS A 197 11.68 0.47 -8.29
N LYS A 198 11.35 -0.29 -7.25
CA LYS A 198 11.79 -1.69 -7.06
C LYS A 198 11.32 -2.58 -8.22
N LEU A 199 10.10 -2.35 -8.71
CA LEU A 199 9.49 -3.12 -9.80
C LEU A 199 9.77 -2.52 -11.20
N GLN A 200 10.51 -1.41 -11.29
CA GLN A 200 10.81 -0.68 -12.54
C GLN A 200 9.54 -0.22 -13.28
N LEU A 201 8.48 0.10 -12.54
CA LEU A 201 7.18 0.52 -13.07
C LEU A 201 6.99 2.04 -13.06
N GLU A 202 8.02 2.84 -12.83
CA GLU A 202 7.92 4.30 -12.71
C GLU A 202 7.40 4.96 -14.00
N LYS A 203 7.80 4.44 -15.17
CA LYS A 203 7.31 4.94 -16.47
C LYS A 203 5.84 4.60 -16.69
N GLN A 204 5.45 3.37 -16.39
CA GLN A 204 4.06 2.90 -16.52
C GLN A 204 3.12 3.63 -15.55
N ALA A 205 3.61 4.04 -14.38
CA ALA A 205 2.82 4.76 -13.40
C ALA A 205 2.33 6.13 -13.90
N ARG A 206 2.96 6.74 -14.92
CA ARG A 206 2.52 8.01 -15.52
C ARG A 206 1.08 7.97 -16.01
N VAL A 207 0.60 6.82 -16.47
CA VAL A 207 -0.80 6.68 -16.92
C VAL A 207 -1.83 6.85 -15.80
N LEU A 208 -1.40 6.77 -14.53
CA LEU A 208 -2.24 7.03 -13.37
C LEU A 208 -2.45 8.52 -13.11
N ASN A 209 -1.63 9.39 -13.70
CA ASN A 209 -1.82 10.84 -13.57
C ASN A 209 -3.18 11.25 -14.14
N TRP A 210 -3.78 12.23 -13.49
CA TRP A 210 -4.99 12.84 -14.00
C TRP A 210 -4.67 13.83 -15.10
N VAL A 211 -5.37 13.71 -16.23
CA VAL A 211 -5.13 14.50 -17.43
C VAL A 211 -5.08 16.00 -17.12
N ALA A 212 -6.06 16.48 -16.33
CA ALA A 212 -6.18 17.91 -16.00
C ALA A 212 -5.17 18.42 -14.96
N TYR A 213 -4.46 17.54 -14.26
CA TYR A 213 -3.58 17.90 -13.14
C TYR A 213 -2.15 17.42 -13.31
N ASP A 214 -1.80 16.81 -14.44
CA ASP A 214 -0.42 16.38 -14.71
C ASP A 214 0.46 17.59 -15.03
N PRO A 215 1.48 17.91 -14.20
CA PRO A 215 2.35 19.04 -14.42
C PRO A 215 3.24 18.88 -15.66
N ASP A 216 3.45 17.66 -16.13
CA ASP A 216 4.28 17.37 -17.30
C ASP A 216 3.46 17.42 -18.60
N PHE A 217 2.13 17.41 -18.51
CA PHE A 217 1.22 17.58 -19.63
C PHE A 217 0.89 19.05 -19.86
N VAL A 218 1.74 19.75 -20.62
CA VAL A 218 1.63 21.19 -20.87
C VAL A 218 0.26 21.63 -21.43
N PRO A 219 -0.39 20.87 -22.35
CA PRO A 219 -1.69 21.28 -22.90
C PRO A 219 -2.76 21.53 -21.83
N ALA A 220 -2.79 20.74 -20.74
CA ALA A 220 -3.77 20.93 -19.67
C ALA A 220 -3.56 22.23 -18.85
N LYS A 221 -2.37 22.83 -18.92
CA LYS A 221 -2.10 24.14 -18.30
C LYS A 221 -2.65 25.31 -19.13
N LEU A 222 -2.71 25.10 -20.44
CA LEU A 222 -3.11 26.14 -21.42
C LEU A 222 -4.61 26.06 -21.73
N ASP A 223 -5.20 24.87 -21.65
CA ASP A 223 -6.62 24.64 -21.97
C ASP A 223 -7.39 24.09 -20.76
N ALA A 224 -8.24 24.95 -20.18
CA ALA A 224 -9.13 24.57 -19.09
C ALA A 224 -10.17 23.50 -19.48
N GLY A 225 -10.38 23.25 -20.77
CA GLY A 225 -11.27 22.21 -21.29
C GLY A 225 -10.90 20.80 -20.80
N PHE A 226 -9.64 20.53 -20.46
CA PHE A 226 -9.26 19.26 -19.83
C PHE A 226 -9.86 19.05 -18.43
N LYS A 227 -10.19 20.12 -17.71
CA LYS A 227 -10.94 20.03 -16.43
C LYS A 227 -12.39 19.62 -16.67
N LEU A 228 -12.99 20.05 -17.77
CA LEU A 228 -14.34 19.61 -18.15
C LEU A 228 -14.38 18.11 -18.45
N TRP A 229 -13.31 17.57 -19.03
CA TRP A 229 -13.19 16.12 -19.26
C TRP A 229 -13.23 15.32 -17.96
N THR A 230 -12.68 15.86 -16.88
CA THR A 230 -12.78 15.25 -15.54
C THR A 230 -14.24 15.15 -15.10
N GLY A 231 -15.06 16.17 -15.34
CA GLY A 231 -16.49 16.15 -15.07
C GLY A 231 -17.29 15.14 -15.92
N ARG A 232 -16.77 14.80 -17.12
CA ARG A 232 -17.34 13.76 -17.99
C ARG A 232 -16.83 12.35 -17.64
N GLY A 233 -15.99 12.18 -16.61
CA GLY A 233 -15.46 10.90 -16.16
C GLY A 233 -14.07 10.55 -16.67
N ILE A 234 -13.45 11.37 -17.55
CA ILE A 234 -12.07 11.16 -18.00
C ILE A 234 -11.13 11.80 -16.98
N MET A 235 -10.76 11.04 -15.99
CA MET A 235 -9.89 11.52 -14.90
C MET A 235 -8.42 11.30 -15.27
N SER A 236 -8.01 10.04 -15.45
CA SER A 236 -6.60 9.65 -15.66
C SER A 236 -6.37 9.13 -17.07
N PHE A 237 -5.11 9.18 -17.50
CA PHE A 237 -4.71 8.64 -18.79
C PHE A 237 -5.00 7.14 -18.94
N CYS A 238 -5.01 6.37 -17.84
CA CYS A 238 -5.28 4.94 -17.88
C CYS A 238 -6.69 4.61 -18.38
N LEU A 239 -7.67 5.49 -18.20
CA LEU A 239 -9.03 5.33 -18.69
C LEU A 239 -9.14 5.37 -20.23
N LEU A 240 -8.14 5.95 -20.86
CA LEU A 240 -8.04 6.05 -22.33
C LEU A 240 -7.30 4.86 -22.95
N ILE A 241 -6.88 3.89 -22.11
CA ILE A 241 -6.14 2.70 -22.55
C ILE A 241 -7.01 1.46 -22.28
N SER A 242 -7.24 0.67 -23.31
CA SER A 242 -7.94 -0.63 -23.21
C SER A 242 -7.05 -1.74 -23.75
N LYS A 243 -6.93 -2.84 -23.01
CA LYS A 243 -6.09 -4.00 -23.40
C LYS A 243 -4.65 -3.61 -23.81
N GLY A 244 -4.07 -2.62 -23.12
CA GLY A 244 -2.70 -2.14 -23.38
C GLY A 244 -2.56 -1.26 -24.63
N LYS A 245 -3.67 -0.89 -25.29
CA LYS A 245 -3.68 -0.01 -26.46
C LYS A 245 -4.46 1.27 -26.17
N PHE A 246 -3.97 2.40 -26.70
CA PHE A 246 -4.71 3.66 -26.64
C PHE A 246 -5.96 3.55 -27.50
N GLN A 247 -7.13 3.86 -26.93
CA GLN A 247 -8.43 3.75 -27.59
C GLN A 247 -8.55 4.76 -28.74
N SER A 248 -9.35 4.42 -29.74
CA SER A 248 -9.66 5.35 -30.83
C SER A 248 -10.53 6.51 -30.33
N TYR A 249 -10.50 7.64 -31.05
CA TYR A 249 -11.35 8.78 -30.69
C TYR A 249 -12.83 8.42 -30.66
N LYS A 250 -13.29 7.58 -31.58
CA LYS A 250 -14.69 7.13 -31.66
C LYS A 250 -15.11 6.38 -30.39
N GLU A 251 -14.30 5.42 -29.94
CA GLU A 251 -14.58 4.66 -28.71
C GLU A 251 -14.65 5.56 -27.47
N ILE A 252 -13.74 6.50 -27.35
CA ILE A 252 -13.71 7.46 -26.24
C ILE A 252 -14.90 8.42 -26.33
N SER A 253 -15.19 8.94 -27.53
CA SER A 253 -16.32 9.83 -27.77
C SER A 253 -17.65 9.17 -27.42
N ASP A 254 -17.85 7.93 -27.86
CA ASP A 254 -19.08 7.16 -27.58
C ASP A 254 -19.23 6.85 -26.07
N THR A 255 -18.11 6.63 -25.36
CA THR A 255 -18.13 6.32 -23.93
C THR A 255 -18.37 7.55 -23.05
N TYR A 256 -17.75 8.69 -23.38
CA TYR A 256 -17.70 9.88 -22.50
C TYR A 256 -18.46 11.08 -23.08
N GLY A 257 -19.15 10.95 -24.18
CA GLY A 257 -19.94 12.01 -24.81
C GLY A 257 -19.08 13.19 -25.29
N LEU A 258 -17.92 12.90 -25.93
CA LEU A 258 -17.06 13.94 -26.46
C LEU A 258 -17.57 14.46 -27.81
N GLU A 259 -17.39 15.76 -28.05
CA GLU A 259 -17.77 16.43 -29.28
C GLU A 259 -16.62 16.52 -30.30
N LYS A 260 -16.93 16.82 -31.56
CA LYS A 260 -15.90 16.92 -32.61
C LYS A 260 -14.76 17.88 -32.28
N GLN A 261 -15.04 18.95 -31.54
CA GLN A 261 -14.04 19.94 -31.09
C GLN A 261 -13.05 19.35 -30.08
N ASP A 262 -13.39 18.26 -29.38
CA ASP A 262 -12.51 17.60 -28.41
C ASP A 262 -11.45 16.73 -29.11
N HIS A 263 -11.55 16.49 -30.43
CA HIS A 263 -10.62 15.66 -31.18
C HIS A 263 -9.16 16.17 -31.09
N TYR A 264 -8.96 17.48 -31.05
CA TYR A 264 -7.62 18.05 -30.91
C TYR A 264 -7.00 17.71 -29.53
N LYS A 265 -7.79 17.79 -28.45
CA LYS A 265 -7.36 17.38 -27.11
C LYS A 265 -6.96 15.90 -27.07
N TYR A 266 -7.74 15.04 -27.71
CA TYR A 266 -7.41 13.62 -27.87
C TYR A 266 -6.06 13.41 -28.56
N LEU A 267 -5.77 14.13 -29.63
CA LEU A 267 -4.48 14.04 -30.31
C LEU A 267 -3.32 14.47 -29.44
N GLN A 268 -3.49 15.54 -28.66
CA GLN A 268 -2.49 16.01 -27.70
C GLN A 268 -2.16 14.96 -26.64
N ILE A 269 -3.17 14.29 -26.08
CA ILE A 269 -2.95 13.20 -25.11
C ILE A 269 -2.26 12.01 -25.77
N ARG A 270 -2.72 11.59 -26.93
CA ARG A 270 -2.13 10.47 -27.66
C ARG A 270 -0.64 10.69 -27.94
N ASP A 271 -0.27 11.88 -28.35
CA ASP A 271 1.12 12.22 -28.65
C ASP A 271 1.97 12.33 -27.38
N TYR A 272 1.38 12.79 -26.27
CA TYR A 272 2.03 12.80 -24.95
C TYR A 272 2.36 11.40 -24.43
N LEU A 273 1.44 10.45 -24.59
CA LEU A 273 1.62 9.07 -24.12
C LEU A 273 2.54 8.21 -25.00
N LYS A 274 2.84 8.65 -26.23
CA LYS A 274 3.82 7.98 -27.11
C LYS A 274 5.28 8.29 -26.75
N LYS A 275 5.52 9.40 -26.05
CA LYS A 275 6.84 9.82 -25.56
C LYS A 275 7.23 9.07 -24.27
#